data_1aa66c4bc3d83dc07827d5a1b52755d8
#
_entry.id   1aa66c4bc3d83dc07827d5a1b52755d8
#
_cell.length_a   1.000
_cell.length_b   1.000
_cell.length_c   1.000
_cell.angle_alpha   90.00
_cell.angle_beta   90.00
_cell.angle_gamma   90.00
#
_symmetry.space_group_name_H-M   'P 1'
#
loop_
_entity.id
_entity.type
_entity.pdbx_description
1 polymer ?
#
loop_
_entity_poly.entity_id
_entity_poly.type
_entity_poly.pdbx_seq_one_letter_code
_entity_poly.pdbx_strand_id
1 'polypeptide(L)'
;MTKLNTTDLSIGYDKKIVVNDITVEIPKGQITSLIGPNGSGKSTLLKTLARILEPAKGEVFIDGENIQRLDTKTVAQKIASLSQTSTQISWLTVEEIVAYGRFPYQKGFSGLKEQDHHLINWAIEATNLQELKERTLITLSGGQQQRVWIAMALAQDTDILILDEPITFLDPAHQLEILELLQGINRQGKTILMTIHDLNHASRFSDYLLGMKNGELIFQGTPKEIFTPEKLLNLFDIQATFATMPNSDKPLVLAYDLVKEH
;
A
#
# COMPACT_ATOMS: atom_id res chain seq x y z
N MET A 1 2.54 16.58 8.16
CA MET A 1 2.65 15.20 7.62
C MET A 1 2.75 14.22 8.77
N THR A 2 1.93 13.21 8.75
CA THR A 2 1.81 12.17 9.78
C THR A 2 3.01 11.21 9.76
N LYS A 3 3.53 10.84 10.93
CA LYS A 3 4.63 9.88 11.11
C LYS A 3 4.08 8.52 11.53
N LEU A 4 4.50 7.44 10.87
CA LEU A 4 4.12 6.06 11.19
C LEU A 4 5.37 5.24 11.51
N ASN A 5 5.40 4.58 12.67
CA ASN A 5 6.51 3.73 13.07
C ASN A 5 6.05 2.58 13.99
N THR A 6 6.90 1.57 14.14
CA THR A 6 6.68 0.43 15.03
C THR A 6 7.84 0.27 15.99
N THR A 7 7.58 -0.39 17.12
CA THR A 7 8.60 -0.80 18.10
C THR A 7 8.32 -2.23 18.55
N ASP A 8 9.30 -3.12 18.37
CA ASP A 8 9.32 -4.53 18.82
C ASP A 8 8.03 -5.29 18.44
N LEU A 9 7.52 -5.01 17.23
CA LEU A 9 6.20 -5.44 16.78
C LEU A 9 6.20 -6.93 16.42
N SER A 10 5.40 -7.73 17.12
CA SER A 10 5.13 -9.11 16.77
C SER A 10 3.63 -9.31 16.52
N ILE A 11 3.29 -10.02 15.46
CA ILE A 11 1.91 -10.14 14.97
C ILE A 11 1.60 -11.61 14.67
N GLY A 12 0.41 -12.04 15.02
CA GLY A 12 0.00 -13.42 14.76
C GLY A 12 -1.50 -13.57 14.65
N TYR A 13 -1.89 -14.79 14.31
CA TYR A 13 -3.28 -15.23 14.28
C TYR A 13 -3.42 -16.37 15.29
N ASP A 14 -4.38 -16.28 16.18
CA ASP A 14 -4.58 -17.21 17.30
C ASP A 14 -3.32 -17.33 18.17
N LYS A 15 -2.59 -18.47 18.08
CA LYS A 15 -1.35 -18.73 18.85
C LYS A 15 -0.09 -18.74 17.98
N LYS A 16 -0.22 -18.51 16.66
CA LYS A 16 0.92 -18.58 15.73
C LYS A 16 1.40 -17.18 15.39
N ILE A 17 2.64 -16.84 15.79
CA ILE A 17 3.31 -15.62 15.36
C ILE A 17 3.70 -15.76 13.88
N VAL A 18 3.37 -14.77 13.08
CA VAL A 18 3.62 -14.67 11.63
C VAL A 18 4.66 -13.61 11.33
N VAL A 19 4.66 -12.53 12.11
CA VAL A 19 5.63 -11.42 12.01
C VAL A 19 6.28 -11.28 13.38
N ASN A 20 7.60 -11.18 13.42
CA ASN A 20 8.35 -11.20 14.66
C ASN A 20 9.32 -10.01 14.76
N ASP A 21 9.22 -9.29 15.87
CA ASP A 21 10.16 -8.27 16.33
C ASP A 21 10.53 -7.20 15.29
N ILE A 22 9.53 -6.58 14.66
CA ILE A 22 9.75 -5.54 13.66
C ILE A 22 9.75 -4.15 14.29
N THR A 23 10.89 -3.46 14.21
CA THR A 23 11.02 -2.03 14.49
C THR A 23 11.36 -1.30 13.19
N VAL A 24 10.45 -0.43 12.74
CA VAL A 24 10.61 0.33 11.48
C VAL A 24 9.95 1.71 11.57
N GLU A 25 10.57 2.68 10.92
CA GLU A 25 9.98 3.99 10.66
C GLU A 25 9.69 4.13 9.16
N ILE A 26 8.44 4.46 8.82
CA ILE A 26 8.02 4.68 7.43
C ILE A 26 8.40 6.12 7.03
N PRO A 27 9.24 6.31 6.00
CA PRO A 27 9.65 7.63 5.55
C PRO A 27 8.47 8.46 5.08
N LYS A 28 8.33 9.68 5.62
CA LYS A 28 7.23 10.59 5.27
C LYS A 28 7.34 11.11 3.85
N GLY A 29 6.19 11.21 3.16
CA GLY A 29 6.12 11.77 1.81
C GLY A 29 6.86 10.95 0.78
N GLN A 30 7.12 9.68 1.06
CA GLN A 30 7.78 8.74 0.16
C GLN A 30 6.86 7.57 -0.17
N ILE A 31 7.17 6.89 -1.27
CA ILE A 31 6.60 5.60 -1.62
C ILE A 31 7.49 4.51 -1.03
N THR A 32 6.97 3.80 -0.02
CA THR A 32 7.63 2.64 0.57
C THR A 32 6.97 1.36 0.08
N SER A 33 7.74 0.44 -0.49
CA SER A 33 7.23 -0.87 -0.91
C SER A 33 7.77 -2.01 -0.05
N LEU A 34 6.86 -2.91 0.34
CA LEU A 34 7.20 -4.17 0.98
C LEU A 34 7.42 -5.21 -0.11
N ILE A 35 8.61 -5.83 -0.10
CA ILE A 35 8.99 -6.92 -0.99
C ILE A 35 9.36 -8.17 -0.19
N GLY A 36 9.25 -9.33 -0.79
CA GLY A 36 9.59 -10.62 -0.17
C GLY A 36 8.71 -11.76 -0.68
N PRO A 37 9.07 -13.01 -0.38
CA PRO A 37 8.32 -14.20 -0.79
C PRO A 37 6.87 -14.19 -0.29
N ASN A 38 6.03 -15.01 -0.92
CA ASN A 38 4.68 -15.24 -0.42
C ASN A 38 4.74 -15.88 0.97
N GLY A 39 3.83 -15.46 1.86
CA GLY A 39 3.83 -15.92 3.25
C GLY A 39 4.87 -15.26 4.16
N SER A 40 5.67 -14.28 3.70
CA SER A 40 6.66 -13.59 4.52
C SER A 40 6.07 -12.62 5.57
N GLY A 41 4.75 -12.41 5.59
CA GLY A 41 4.09 -11.55 6.58
C GLY A 41 3.77 -10.14 6.11
N LYS A 42 4.01 -9.77 4.85
CA LYS A 42 3.78 -8.40 4.31
C LYS A 42 2.37 -7.87 4.55
N SER A 43 1.35 -8.60 4.10
CA SER A 43 -0.06 -8.19 4.30
C SER A 43 -0.45 -8.17 5.78
N THR A 44 0.13 -9.04 6.59
CA THR A 44 -0.08 -9.05 8.05
C THR A 44 0.49 -7.78 8.69
N LEU A 45 1.68 -7.36 8.29
CA LEU A 45 2.28 -6.09 8.74
C LEU A 45 1.42 -4.90 8.30
N LEU A 46 1.02 -4.82 7.01
CA LEU A 46 0.17 -3.74 6.51
C LEU A 46 -1.16 -3.62 7.26
N LYS A 47 -1.83 -4.76 7.51
CA LYS A 47 -3.08 -4.78 8.27
C LYS A 47 -2.90 -4.28 9.70
N THR A 48 -1.77 -4.56 10.32
CA THR A 48 -1.48 -4.08 11.69
C THR A 48 -1.14 -2.58 11.69
N LEU A 49 -0.38 -2.10 10.71
CA LEU A 49 -0.12 -0.67 10.52
C LEU A 49 -1.39 0.13 10.23
N ALA A 50 -2.36 -0.48 9.54
CA ALA A 50 -3.69 0.09 9.30
C ALA A 50 -4.68 -0.09 10.47
N ARG A 51 -4.25 -0.69 11.59
CA ARG A 51 -5.09 -1.05 12.75
C ARG A 51 -6.28 -1.97 12.42
N ILE A 52 -6.16 -2.76 11.37
CA ILE A 52 -7.13 -3.82 11.04
C ILE A 52 -6.86 -5.07 11.89
N LEU A 53 -5.59 -5.32 12.20
CA LEU A 53 -5.13 -6.43 13.02
C LEU A 53 -4.38 -5.90 14.25
N GLU A 54 -4.72 -6.41 15.43
CA GLU A 54 -4.03 -6.06 16.66
C GLU A 54 -2.69 -6.79 16.77
N PRO A 55 -1.61 -6.13 17.24
CA PRO A 55 -0.35 -6.80 17.48
C PRO A 55 -0.45 -7.74 18.68
N ALA A 56 0.27 -8.86 18.62
CA ALA A 56 0.41 -9.77 19.74
C ALA A 56 1.41 -9.22 20.78
N LYS A 57 2.41 -8.42 20.34
CA LYS A 57 3.43 -7.76 21.16
C LYS A 57 3.95 -6.52 20.43
N GLY A 58 4.50 -5.58 21.19
CA GLY A 58 5.02 -4.32 20.63
C GLY A 58 3.92 -3.32 20.33
N GLU A 59 4.26 -2.22 19.68
CA GLU A 59 3.35 -1.10 19.45
C GLU A 59 3.54 -0.47 18.07
N VAL A 60 2.43 0.07 17.55
CA VAL A 60 2.42 0.93 16.37
C VAL A 60 2.12 2.36 16.80
N PHE A 61 2.91 3.31 16.33
CA PHE A 61 2.76 4.72 16.64
C PHE A 61 2.40 5.54 15.41
N ILE A 62 1.47 6.47 15.60
CA ILE A 62 1.14 7.50 14.62
C ILE A 62 1.32 8.88 15.29
N ASP A 63 2.22 9.70 14.76
CA ASP A 63 2.61 10.99 15.37
C ASP A 63 3.09 10.89 16.83
N GLY A 64 3.70 9.76 17.21
CA GLY A 64 4.18 9.49 18.57
C GLY A 64 3.13 8.95 19.54
N GLU A 65 1.87 8.82 19.11
CA GLU A 65 0.80 8.22 19.90
C GLU A 65 0.57 6.76 19.50
N ASN A 66 0.39 5.87 20.46
CA ASN A 66 0.06 4.48 20.18
C ASN A 66 -1.31 4.40 19.46
N ILE A 67 -1.31 3.81 18.25
CA ILE A 67 -2.50 3.73 17.39
C ILE A 67 -3.67 2.99 18.05
N GLN A 68 -3.41 2.06 18.98
CA GLN A 68 -4.45 1.32 19.69
C GLN A 68 -5.20 2.18 20.73
N ARG A 69 -4.59 3.28 21.18
CA ARG A 69 -5.19 4.22 22.14
C ARG A 69 -6.03 5.31 21.48
N LEU A 70 -5.87 5.50 20.17
CA LEU A 70 -6.66 6.46 19.41
C LEU A 70 -8.06 5.88 19.13
N ASP A 71 -9.06 6.75 18.99
CA ASP A 71 -10.36 6.31 18.49
C ASP A 71 -10.29 5.93 16.99
N THR A 72 -11.17 5.03 16.57
CA THR A 72 -11.17 4.50 15.19
C THR A 72 -11.33 5.60 14.14
N LYS A 73 -12.10 6.62 14.44
CA LYS A 73 -12.33 7.76 13.54
C LYS A 73 -11.06 8.58 13.34
N THR A 74 -10.34 8.87 14.43
CA THR A 74 -9.04 9.58 14.37
C THR A 74 -8.03 8.82 13.52
N VAL A 75 -7.92 7.50 13.67
CA VAL A 75 -7.03 6.69 12.84
C VAL A 75 -7.48 6.73 11.37
N ALA A 76 -8.78 6.57 11.10
CA ALA A 76 -9.32 6.62 9.74
C ALA A 76 -9.19 8.01 9.08
N GLN A 77 -8.99 9.08 9.85
CA GLN A 77 -8.68 10.42 9.32
C GLN A 77 -7.19 10.63 9.03
N LYS A 78 -6.31 9.72 9.48
CA LYS A 78 -4.86 9.77 9.26
C LYS A 78 -4.36 8.72 8.27
N ILE A 79 -5.00 7.55 8.21
CA ILE A 79 -4.63 6.42 7.36
C ILE A 79 -5.84 5.98 6.55
N ALA A 80 -5.70 5.96 5.22
CA ALA A 80 -6.58 5.21 4.34
C ALA A 80 -5.92 3.87 4.01
N SER A 81 -6.70 2.80 4.00
CA SER A 81 -6.19 1.48 3.69
C SER A 81 -7.05 0.75 2.67
N LEU A 82 -6.40 0.08 1.72
CA LEU A 82 -7.02 -0.80 0.76
C LEU A 82 -6.42 -2.21 0.93
N SER A 83 -7.23 -3.15 1.40
CA SER A 83 -6.85 -4.56 1.49
C SER A 83 -7.26 -5.32 0.23
N GLN A 84 -6.60 -6.44 -0.04
CA GLN A 84 -6.82 -7.28 -1.21
C GLN A 84 -8.25 -7.88 -1.31
N THR A 85 -9.02 -7.89 -0.24
CA THR A 85 -10.40 -8.42 -0.23
C THR A 85 -11.36 -7.46 -0.90
N SER A 86 -11.68 -7.75 -2.16
CA SER A 86 -12.81 -7.13 -2.86
C SER A 86 -14.12 -7.51 -2.16
N THR A 87 -14.65 -6.59 -1.39
CA THR A 87 -16.04 -6.70 -0.93
C THR A 87 -16.92 -6.63 -2.18
N GLN A 88 -17.73 -7.66 -2.41
CA GLN A 88 -18.66 -7.69 -3.54
C GLN A 88 -19.81 -6.68 -3.30
N ILE A 89 -19.51 -5.39 -3.40
CA ILE A 89 -20.51 -4.32 -3.41
C ILE A 89 -20.85 -4.04 -4.88
N SER A 90 -21.51 -5.00 -5.51
CA SER A 90 -21.73 -5.01 -6.95
C SER A 90 -22.85 -4.06 -7.45
N TRP A 91 -23.70 -3.62 -6.57
CA TRP A 91 -24.90 -2.83 -6.90
C TRP A 91 -24.70 -1.32 -6.86
N LEU A 92 -23.61 -0.87 -6.23
CA LEU A 92 -23.33 0.55 -6.07
C LEU A 92 -22.64 1.11 -7.32
N THR A 93 -22.92 2.38 -7.59
CA THR A 93 -22.21 3.16 -8.61
C THR A 93 -20.81 3.53 -8.15
N VAL A 94 -19.96 3.92 -9.08
CA VAL A 94 -18.62 4.44 -8.80
C VAL A 94 -18.68 5.57 -7.79
N GLU A 95 -19.56 6.56 -7.99
CA GLU A 95 -19.70 7.71 -7.08
C GLU A 95 -20.10 7.29 -5.68
N GLU A 96 -21.07 6.38 -5.56
CA GLU A 96 -21.50 5.88 -4.26
C GLU A 96 -20.37 5.16 -3.51
N ILE A 97 -19.57 4.34 -4.21
CA ILE A 97 -18.43 3.66 -3.59
C ILE A 97 -17.36 4.67 -3.16
N VAL A 98 -17.02 5.63 -4.01
CA VAL A 98 -16.03 6.65 -3.68
C VAL A 98 -16.49 7.50 -2.49
N ALA A 99 -17.78 7.76 -2.38
CA ALA A 99 -18.37 8.48 -1.27
C ALA A 99 -18.18 7.78 0.09
N TYR A 100 -18.04 6.44 0.16
CA TYR A 100 -17.69 5.75 1.40
C TYR A 100 -16.34 6.19 1.97
N GLY A 101 -15.42 6.70 1.18
CA GLY A 101 -14.19 7.30 1.66
C GLY A 101 -14.44 8.48 2.63
N ARG A 102 -15.60 9.12 2.55
CA ARG A 102 -15.96 10.23 3.45
C ARG A 102 -16.61 9.80 4.75
N PHE A 103 -16.86 8.50 4.96
CA PHE A 103 -17.49 7.98 6.17
C PHE A 103 -16.83 8.44 7.49
N PRO A 104 -15.48 8.49 7.62
CA PRO A 104 -14.82 8.95 8.84
C PRO A 104 -15.11 10.40 9.22
N TYR A 105 -15.65 11.22 8.31
CA TYR A 105 -15.94 12.64 8.53
C TYR A 105 -17.42 12.91 8.80
N GLN A 106 -18.29 11.93 8.59
CA GLN A 106 -19.72 12.08 8.84
C GLN A 106 -20.04 12.15 10.35
N LYS A 107 -21.01 12.97 10.70
CA LYS A 107 -21.53 13.12 12.07
C LYS A 107 -22.99 12.64 12.12
N GLY A 108 -23.22 11.47 12.67
CA GLY A 108 -24.58 10.91 12.79
C GLY A 108 -25.23 10.72 11.42
N PHE A 109 -26.47 11.14 11.27
CA PHE A 109 -27.26 11.05 10.02
C PHE A 109 -27.11 12.30 9.12
N SER A 110 -26.13 13.18 9.37
CA SER A 110 -25.88 14.29 8.48
C SER A 110 -25.34 13.77 7.14
N GLY A 111 -25.97 14.16 6.03
CA GLY A 111 -25.48 13.84 4.69
C GLY A 111 -24.08 14.40 4.41
N LEU A 112 -23.58 14.16 3.21
CA LEU A 112 -22.33 14.69 2.72
C LEU A 112 -22.38 16.23 2.66
N LYS A 113 -21.28 16.88 3.04
CA LYS A 113 -21.12 18.32 2.95
C LYS A 113 -20.54 18.70 1.58
N GLU A 114 -20.58 19.96 1.23
CA GLU A 114 -20.01 20.48 -0.02
C GLU A 114 -18.53 20.09 -0.19
N GLN A 115 -17.73 20.19 0.88
CA GLN A 115 -16.35 19.76 0.89
C GLN A 115 -16.20 18.25 0.60
N ASP A 116 -17.11 17.40 1.07
CA ASP A 116 -17.07 15.96 0.81
C ASP A 116 -17.32 15.69 -0.67
N HIS A 117 -18.30 16.38 -1.29
CA HIS A 117 -18.56 16.29 -2.73
C HIS A 117 -17.35 16.75 -3.56
N HIS A 118 -16.63 17.79 -3.13
CA HIS A 118 -15.40 18.24 -3.75
C HIS A 118 -14.32 17.13 -3.76
N LEU A 119 -14.09 16.48 -2.62
CA LEU A 119 -13.09 15.43 -2.48
C LEU A 119 -13.47 14.15 -3.25
N ILE A 120 -14.76 13.80 -3.28
CA ILE A 120 -15.28 12.69 -4.10
C ILE A 120 -15.02 12.96 -5.58
N ASN A 121 -15.40 14.15 -6.08
CA ASN A 121 -15.20 14.50 -7.48
C ASN A 121 -13.71 14.55 -7.84
N TRP A 122 -12.87 15.13 -6.98
CA TRP A 122 -11.42 15.14 -7.17
C TRP A 122 -10.84 13.72 -7.26
N ALA A 123 -11.26 12.81 -6.36
CA ALA A 123 -10.78 11.43 -6.36
C ALA A 123 -11.21 10.67 -7.64
N ILE A 124 -12.44 10.88 -8.11
CA ILE A 124 -12.96 10.33 -9.36
C ILE A 124 -12.14 10.87 -10.56
N GLU A 125 -11.84 12.16 -10.58
CA GLU A 125 -11.04 12.80 -11.60
C GLU A 125 -9.59 12.28 -11.58
N ALA A 126 -8.94 12.26 -10.44
CA ALA A 126 -7.57 11.80 -10.28
C ALA A 126 -7.36 10.35 -10.75
N THR A 127 -8.41 9.54 -10.70
CA THR A 127 -8.38 8.13 -11.13
C THR A 127 -8.95 7.89 -12.53
N ASN A 128 -9.27 8.96 -13.30
CA ASN A 128 -9.86 8.89 -14.64
C ASN A 128 -11.16 8.06 -14.69
N LEU A 129 -12.09 8.32 -13.76
CA LEU A 129 -13.37 7.61 -13.64
C LEU A 129 -14.60 8.48 -13.96
N GLN A 130 -14.46 9.71 -14.47
CA GLN A 130 -15.55 10.65 -14.68
C GLN A 130 -16.66 10.07 -15.56
N GLU A 131 -16.30 9.47 -16.69
CA GLU A 131 -17.26 8.88 -17.63
C GLU A 131 -17.94 7.60 -17.08
N LEU A 132 -17.41 7.06 -16.01
CA LEU A 132 -17.89 5.83 -15.36
C LEU A 132 -18.64 6.11 -14.05
N LYS A 133 -18.77 7.37 -13.65
CA LYS A 133 -19.27 7.81 -12.35
C LYS A 133 -20.61 7.17 -11.95
N GLU A 134 -21.53 7.05 -12.90
CA GLU A 134 -22.88 6.50 -12.70
C GLU A 134 -22.97 4.98 -12.99
N ARG A 135 -21.89 4.36 -13.45
CA ARG A 135 -21.87 2.92 -13.70
C ARG A 135 -21.72 2.12 -12.43
N THR A 136 -22.40 0.97 -12.38
CA THR A 136 -22.25 0.04 -11.25
C THR A 136 -20.91 -0.72 -11.34
N LEU A 137 -20.30 -1.01 -10.19
CA LEU A 137 -18.98 -1.65 -10.09
C LEU A 137 -18.87 -2.94 -10.91
N ILE A 138 -19.92 -3.77 -10.91
CA ILE A 138 -19.94 -5.06 -11.61
C ILE A 138 -19.80 -4.92 -13.14
N THR A 139 -20.12 -3.76 -13.72
CA THR A 139 -20.03 -3.51 -15.15
C THR A 139 -18.65 -3.06 -15.62
N LEU A 140 -17.72 -2.89 -14.68
CA LEU A 140 -16.39 -2.37 -14.92
C LEU A 140 -15.37 -3.51 -15.11
N SER A 141 -14.31 -3.23 -15.89
CA SER A 141 -13.13 -4.12 -15.96
C SER A 141 -12.39 -4.19 -14.62
N GLY A 142 -11.58 -5.23 -14.41
CA GLY A 142 -10.79 -5.37 -13.18
C GLY A 142 -9.91 -4.14 -12.87
N GLY A 143 -9.25 -3.58 -13.89
CA GLY A 143 -8.45 -2.35 -13.73
C GLY A 143 -9.29 -1.12 -13.38
N GLN A 144 -10.50 -0.99 -13.96
CA GLN A 144 -11.43 0.07 -13.61
C GLN A 144 -11.95 -0.09 -12.17
N GLN A 145 -12.29 -1.32 -11.75
CA GLN A 145 -12.68 -1.59 -10.36
C GLN A 145 -11.56 -1.24 -9.38
N GLN A 146 -10.31 -1.59 -9.71
CA GLN A 146 -9.16 -1.24 -8.88
C GLN A 146 -9.01 0.28 -8.72
N ARG A 147 -9.21 1.05 -9.79
CA ARG A 147 -9.22 2.52 -9.73
C ARG A 147 -10.34 3.06 -8.84
N VAL A 148 -11.52 2.43 -8.83
CA VAL A 148 -12.63 2.81 -7.95
C VAL A 148 -12.24 2.65 -6.47
N TRP A 149 -11.60 1.53 -6.11
CA TRP A 149 -11.14 1.31 -4.74
C TRP A 149 -10.04 2.31 -4.33
N ILE A 150 -9.13 2.63 -5.25
CA ILE A 150 -8.11 3.68 -5.01
C ILE A 150 -8.79 5.04 -4.87
N ALA A 151 -9.77 5.38 -5.71
CA ALA A 151 -10.54 6.63 -5.60
C ALA A 151 -11.24 6.75 -4.25
N MET A 152 -11.84 5.66 -3.75
CA MET A 152 -12.46 5.62 -2.42
C MET A 152 -11.43 5.93 -1.32
N ALA A 153 -10.25 5.32 -1.39
CA ALA A 153 -9.19 5.57 -0.42
C ALA A 153 -8.65 7.02 -0.53
N LEU A 154 -8.56 7.58 -1.74
CA LEU A 154 -8.17 8.98 -1.96
C LEU A 154 -9.21 9.98 -1.46
N ALA A 155 -10.51 9.69 -1.66
CA ALA A 155 -11.58 10.53 -1.16
C ALA A 155 -11.58 10.63 0.37
N GLN A 156 -10.96 9.69 1.07
CA GLN A 156 -10.75 9.77 2.54
C GLN A 156 -9.83 10.92 2.94
N ASP A 157 -9.00 11.44 2.04
CA ASP A 157 -8.10 12.59 2.22
C ASP A 157 -7.17 12.49 3.44
N THR A 158 -6.46 11.38 3.53
CA THR A 158 -5.49 11.09 4.60
C THR A 158 -4.07 11.43 4.18
N ASP A 159 -3.16 11.58 5.14
CA ASP A 159 -1.73 11.75 4.89
C ASP A 159 -1.03 10.44 4.46
N ILE A 160 -1.55 9.31 4.92
CA ILE A 160 -0.97 7.98 4.68
C ILE A 160 -1.97 7.11 3.91
N LEU A 161 -1.47 6.46 2.86
CA LEU A 161 -2.19 5.49 2.06
C LEU A 161 -1.50 4.13 2.16
N ILE A 162 -2.20 3.10 2.64
CA ILE A 162 -1.71 1.73 2.76
C ILE A 162 -2.44 0.84 1.76
N LEU A 163 -1.69 0.22 0.83
CA LEU A 163 -2.24 -0.56 -0.28
C LEU A 163 -1.66 -1.98 -0.28
N ASP A 164 -2.50 -2.97 -0.09
CA ASP A 164 -2.08 -4.38 -0.19
C ASP A 164 -2.31 -4.90 -1.60
N GLU A 165 -1.23 -5.12 -2.36
CA GLU A 165 -1.22 -5.62 -3.74
C GLU A 165 -2.08 -4.77 -4.72
N PRO A 166 -1.84 -3.45 -4.85
CA PRO A 166 -2.71 -2.58 -5.62
C PRO A 166 -2.73 -2.84 -7.13
N ILE A 167 -1.78 -3.60 -7.67
CA ILE A 167 -1.61 -3.87 -9.11
C ILE A 167 -1.72 -5.35 -9.48
N THR A 168 -2.03 -6.23 -8.52
CA THR A 168 -2.14 -7.68 -8.75
C THR A 168 -3.35 -7.97 -9.66
N PHE A 169 -3.21 -8.95 -10.55
CA PHE A 169 -4.21 -9.35 -11.56
C PHE A 169 -4.53 -8.32 -12.65
N LEU A 170 -3.77 -7.23 -12.75
CA LEU A 170 -3.89 -6.27 -13.85
C LEU A 170 -2.90 -6.59 -14.98
N ASP A 171 -3.27 -6.25 -16.20
CA ASP A 171 -2.32 -6.30 -17.32
C ASP A 171 -1.23 -5.21 -17.18
N PRO A 172 -0.10 -5.33 -17.89
CA PRO A 172 1.04 -4.43 -17.72
C PRO A 172 0.71 -2.94 -17.93
N ALA A 173 -0.20 -2.61 -18.85
CA ALA A 173 -0.57 -1.22 -19.08
C ALA A 173 -1.32 -0.63 -17.88
N HIS A 174 -2.31 -1.35 -17.37
CA HIS A 174 -3.07 -0.94 -16.20
C HIS A 174 -2.22 -0.90 -14.92
N GLN A 175 -1.23 -1.82 -14.76
CA GLN A 175 -0.27 -1.75 -13.66
C GLN A 175 0.51 -0.44 -13.67
N LEU A 176 1.03 -0.05 -14.83
CA LEU A 176 1.77 1.21 -14.99
C LEU A 176 0.90 2.42 -14.71
N GLU A 177 -0.33 2.46 -15.22
CA GLU A 177 -1.29 3.55 -14.98
C GLU A 177 -1.56 3.74 -13.48
N ILE A 178 -1.74 2.65 -12.71
CA ILE A 178 -1.92 2.73 -11.26
C ILE A 178 -0.64 3.22 -10.56
N LEU A 179 0.53 2.71 -10.94
CA LEU A 179 1.78 3.12 -10.32
C LEU A 179 2.12 4.58 -10.61
N GLU A 180 1.86 5.07 -11.82
CA GLU A 180 2.03 6.48 -12.20
C GLU A 180 1.04 7.39 -11.45
N LEU A 181 -0.21 6.95 -11.30
CA LEU A 181 -1.21 7.61 -10.47
C LEU A 181 -0.70 7.74 -9.02
N LEU A 182 -0.22 6.66 -8.41
CA LEU A 182 0.31 6.67 -7.04
C LEU A 182 1.52 7.60 -6.91
N GLN A 183 2.42 7.65 -7.90
CA GLN A 183 3.51 8.63 -7.93
C GLN A 183 2.98 10.07 -8.01
N GLY A 184 1.95 10.32 -8.82
CA GLY A 184 1.30 11.64 -8.91
C GLY A 184 0.75 12.10 -7.56
N ILE A 185 0.10 11.20 -6.82
CA ILE A 185 -0.44 11.43 -5.48
C ILE A 185 0.69 11.64 -4.46
N ASN A 186 1.75 10.86 -4.52
CA ASN A 186 2.91 11.02 -3.64
C ASN A 186 3.59 12.39 -3.83
N ARG A 187 3.71 12.90 -5.07
CA ARG A 187 4.24 14.24 -5.35
C ARG A 187 3.40 15.36 -4.71
N GLN A 188 2.14 15.11 -4.36
CA GLN A 188 1.29 16.03 -3.58
C GLN A 188 1.57 15.94 -2.07
N GLY A 189 2.58 15.17 -1.64
CA GLY A 189 3.04 15.04 -0.26
C GLY A 189 2.45 13.85 0.51
N LYS A 190 1.62 13.01 -0.10
CA LYS A 190 1.07 11.82 0.57
C LYS A 190 2.17 10.76 0.78
N THR A 191 2.15 10.08 1.92
CA THR A 191 2.99 8.90 2.20
C THR A 191 2.26 7.66 1.70
N ILE A 192 2.94 6.82 0.92
CA ILE A 192 2.34 5.60 0.38
C ILE A 192 3.13 4.39 0.86
N LEU A 193 2.44 3.42 1.42
CA LEU A 193 3.00 2.13 1.81
C LEU A 193 2.24 1.03 1.04
N MET A 194 2.96 0.20 0.28
CA MET A 194 2.30 -0.82 -0.54
C MET A 194 3.10 -2.11 -0.61
N THR A 195 2.44 -3.22 -0.93
CA THR A 195 3.11 -4.46 -1.33
C THR A 195 3.26 -4.50 -2.84
N ILE A 196 4.43 -4.90 -3.33
CA ILE A 196 4.72 -5.12 -4.75
C ILE A 196 5.46 -6.45 -4.90
N HIS A 197 5.04 -7.25 -5.91
CA HIS A 197 5.70 -8.52 -6.25
C HIS A 197 6.74 -8.40 -7.36
N ASP A 198 6.51 -7.52 -8.33
CA ASP A 198 7.45 -7.29 -9.42
C ASP A 198 8.64 -6.45 -8.95
N LEU A 199 9.84 -7.00 -9.10
CA LEU A 199 11.08 -6.38 -8.63
C LEU A 199 11.41 -5.10 -9.40
N ASN A 200 11.11 -5.05 -10.70
CA ASN A 200 11.38 -3.87 -11.52
C ASN A 200 10.39 -2.74 -11.22
N HIS A 201 9.12 -3.07 -10.96
CA HIS A 201 8.16 -2.09 -10.47
C HIS A 201 8.56 -1.57 -9.07
N ALA A 202 8.97 -2.45 -8.16
CA ALA A 202 9.43 -2.04 -6.83
C ALA A 202 10.66 -1.11 -6.93
N SER A 203 11.65 -1.43 -7.79
CA SER A 203 12.79 -0.56 -8.03
C SER A 203 12.38 0.79 -8.62
N ARG A 204 11.57 0.78 -9.68
CA ARG A 204 11.23 1.98 -10.44
C ARG A 204 10.36 2.97 -9.65
N PHE A 205 9.34 2.46 -8.97
CA PHE A 205 8.26 3.28 -8.40
C PHE A 205 8.39 3.55 -6.90
N SER A 206 9.34 2.91 -6.20
CA SER A 206 9.55 3.16 -4.77
C SER A 206 10.71 4.10 -4.52
N ASP A 207 10.63 4.84 -3.41
CA ASP A 207 11.73 5.62 -2.84
C ASP A 207 12.45 4.83 -1.76
N TYR A 208 11.70 3.96 -1.07
CA TYR A 208 12.18 3.14 0.04
C TYR A 208 11.61 1.73 -0.04
N LEU A 209 12.37 0.73 0.40
CA LEU A 209 12.02 -0.68 0.35
C LEU A 209 12.16 -1.32 1.74
N LEU A 210 11.22 -2.18 2.06
CA LEU A 210 11.26 -3.07 3.22
C LEU A 210 11.24 -4.51 2.71
N GLY A 211 12.32 -5.26 2.96
CA GLY A 211 12.45 -6.67 2.57
C GLY A 211 12.09 -7.60 3.71
N MET A 212 11.05 -8.42 3.51
CA MET A 212 10.56 -9.35 4.53
C MET A 212 10.73 -10.82 4.10
N LYS A 213 11.26 -11.66 4.99
CA LYS A 213 11.36 -13.11 4.82
C LYS A 213 11.04 -13.81 6.13
N ASN A 214 10.21 -14.85 6.09
CA ASN A 214 9.85 -15.68 7.25
C ASN A 214 9.34 -14.87 8.48
N GLY A 215 8.62 -13.78 8.23
CA GLY A 215 8.08 -12.93 9.29
C GLY A 215 9.06 -11.90 9.87
N GLU A 216 10.25 -11.80 9.34
CA GLU A 216 11.29 -10.87 9.79
C GLU A 216 11.57 -9.78 8.75
N LEU A 217 12.01 -8.60 9.22
CA LEU A 217 12.53 -7.55 8.37
C LEU A 217 14.03 -7.81 8.13
N ILE A 218 14.38 -8.27 6.92
CA ILE A 218 15.75 -8.65 6.58
C ILE A 218 16.61 -7.43 6.24
N PHE A 219 16.00 -6.43 5.59
CA PHE A 219 16.66 -5.17 5.24
C PHE A 219 15.65 -4.05 4.99
N GLN A 220 16.16 -2.84 5.03
CA GLN A 220 15.44 -1.64 4.61
C GLN A 220 16.42 -0.64 3.99
N GLY A 221 15.93 0.19 3.06
CA GLY A 221 16.76 1.20 2.38
C GLY A 221 16.19 1.61 1.03
N THR A 222 16.96 2.41 0.29
CA THR A 222 16.60 2.83 -1.07
C THR A 222 16.71 1.66 -2.07
N PRO A 223 16.03 1.72 -3.22
CA PRO A 223 16.18 0.69 -4.26
C PRO A 223 17.65 0.42 -4.65
N LYS A 224 18.47 1.46 -4.72
CA LYS A 224 19.91 1.33 -5.04
C LYS A 224 20.70 0.53 -4.00
N GLU A 225 20.35 0.67 -2.74
CA GLU A 225 20.99 -0.07 -1.64
C GLU A 225 20.50 -1.51 -1.54
N ILE A 226 19.26 -1.77 -1.96
CA ILE A 226 18.60 -3.06 -1.76
C ILE A 226 18.74 -4.00 -2.94
N PHE A 227 18.65 -3.50 -4.17
CA PHE A 227 18.75 -4.34 -5.36
C PHE A 227 20.20 -4.67 -5.69
N THR A 228 20.77 -5.58 -4.91
CA THR A 228 22.09 -6.18 -5.12
C THR A 228 21.98 -7.70 -5.23
N PRO A 229 22.90 -8.39 -5.94
CA PRO A 229 22.86 -9.85 -6.04
C PRO A 229 22.78 -10.55 -4.68
N GLU A 230 23.56 -10.09 -3.70
CA GLU A 230 23.61 -10.65 -2.35
C GLU A 230 22.27 -10.51 -1.61
N LYS A 231 21.65 -9.34 -1.65
CA LYS A 231 20.39 -9.09 -0.95
C LYS A 231 19.22 -9.82 -1.58
N LEU A 232 19.16 -9.90 -2.93
CA LEU A 232 18.10 -10.67 -3.59
C LEU A 232 18.30 -12.19 -3.39
N LEU A 233 19.56 -12.65 -3.33
CA LEU A 233 19.84 -14.01 -2.93
C LEU A 233 19.33 -14.31 -1.52
N ASN A 234 19.62 -13.45 -0.55
CA ASN A 234 19.14 -13.62 0.83
C ASN A 234 17.61 -13.58 0.92
N LEU A 235 16.94 -12.66 0.20
CA LEU A 235 15.51 -12.47 0.31
C LEU A 235 14.69 -13.53 -0.44
N PHE A 236 15.08 -13.87 -1.68
CA PHE A 236 14.28 -14.68 -2.61
C PHE A 236 14.93 -16.01 -3.00
N ASP A 237 16.15 -16.29 -2.53
CA ASP A 237 16.92 -17.47 -2.92
C ASP A 237 17.20 -17.52 -4.44
N ILE A 238 17.40 -16.34 -5.06
CA ILE A 238 17.68 -16.16 -6.49
C ILE A 238 19.02 -15.49 -6.71
N GLN A 239 19.67 -15.85 -7.81
CA GLN A 239 20.84 -15.15 -8.32
C GLN A 239 20.40 -14.21 -9.44
N ALA A 240 20.50 -12.90 -9.23
CA ALA A 240 20.00 -11.88 -10.14
C ALA A 240 21.13 -11.13 -10.87
N THR A 241 20.88 -10.79 -12.12
CA THR A 241 21.73 -9.92 -12.96
C THR A 241 21.07 -8.56 -13.10
N PHE A 242 21.85 -7.49 -13.03
CA PHE A 242 21.36 -6.13 -13.02
C PHE A 242 21.91 -5.29 -14.15
N ALA A 243 21.12 -4.28 -14.54
CA ALA A 243 21.56 -3.10 -15.29
C ALA A 243 21.06 -1.84 -14.56
N THR A 244 21.41 -0.68 -15.08
CA THR A 244 20.83 0.60 -14.63
C THR A 244 19.69 1.00 -15.55
N MET A 245 18.59 1.51 -15.00
CA MET A 245 17.48 2.00 -15.81
C MET A 245 17.89 3.20 -16.66
N PRO A 246 17.42 3.31 -17.91
CA PRO A 246 17.63 4.51 -18.71
C PRO A 246 17.14 5.77 -17.98
N ASN A 247 17.96 6.81 -17.97
CA ASN A 247 17.65 8.11 -17.34
C ASN A 247 17.36 8.06 -15.82
N SER A 248 17.84 7.02 -15.14
CA SER A 248 17.68 6.85 -13.68
C SER A 248 18.92 6.13 -13.15
N ASP A 249 19.22 6.31 -11.85
CA ASP A 249 20.26 5.55 -11.16
C ASP A 249 19.68 4.28 -10.47
N LYS A 250 18.40 4.01 -10.67
CA LYS A 250 17.70 2.85 -10.09
C LYS A 250 18.10 1.56 -10.81
N PRO A 251 18.33 0.45 -10.06
CA PRO A 251 18.67 -0.84 -10.63
C PRO A 251 17.51 -1.44 -11.45
N LEU A 252 17.84 -2.14 -12.52
CA LEU A 252 16.93 -2.96 -13.32
C LEU A 252 17.36 -4.41 -13.22
N VAL A 253 16.47 -5.29 -12.80
CA VAL A 253 16.71 -6.74 -12.82
C VAL A 253 16.49 -7.25 -14.24
N LEU A 254 17.56 -7.72 -14.88
CA LEU A 254 17.53 -8.23 -16.26
C LEU A 254 17.09 -9.69 -16.32
N ALA A 255 17.64 -10.51 -15.43
CA ALA A 255 17.36 -11.94 -15.34
C ALA A 255 17.65 -12.43 -13.93
N TYR A 256 17.07 -13.54 -13.56
CA TYR A 256 17.39 -14.26 -12.32
C TYR A 256 17.18 -15.76 -12.48
N ASP A 257 17.99 -16.52 -11.77
CA ASP A 257 17.94 -17.98 -11.73
C ASP A 257 17.80 -18.47 -10.29
N LEU A 258 17.23 -19.65 -10.11
CA LEU A 258 17.21 -20.30 -8.81
C LEU A 258 18.62 -20.75 -8.43
N VAL A 259 18.98 -20.56 -7.18
CA VAL A 259 20.21 -21.16 -6.64
C VAL A 259 19.96 -22.68 -6.54
N LYS A 260 20.70 -23.47 -7.32
CA LYS A 260 20.70 -24.92 -7.18
C LYS A 260 21.56 -25.28 -5.98
N GLU A 261 20.96 -25.83 -4.95
CA GLU A 261 21.73 -26.53 -3.92
C GLU A 261 22.45 -27.71 -4.61
N HIS A 262 23.75 -27.74 -4.50
CA HIS A 262 24.59 -28.86 -4.95
C HIS A 262 24.75 -29.87 -3.81
#